data_82fbac806481cfd7c3f032ce984047bd
#
_entry.id   82fbac806481cfd7c3f032ce984047bd
#
_cell.length_a   1.000
_cell.length_b   1.000
_cell.length_c   1.000
_cell.angle_alpha   90.00
_cell.angle_beta   90.00
_cell.angle_gamma   90.00
#
_symmetry.space_group_name_H-M   'P 1'
#
loop_
_entity.id
_entity.type
_entity.pdbx_description
1 polymer ?
#
loop_
_entity_poly.entity_id
_entity_poly.type
_entity_poly.pdbx_seq_one_letter_code
_entity_poly.pdbx_strand_id
1 'polypeptide(L)'
;MKKILFLFLAACFFFSCEKETIVIPQQHAGRTVLAFFWADNSLNSSLRDNIQTMMQGLQAMKDSAALLVYWDGEASDISWPEPCIVEYVTNGQGGINSLSKGTIDAMMADKNTSIYDLIGIGNIRKKYPPQTSTEKTVMQTVIGDMMSAYPSESYGIIFGSHGSGWLPTITGTRSIGQDGGRYSSDTALIPELAEVLRTVNPQKFDFVLFDACMMGCAEVYYELKDAARYCIASVLDIPAAGFPYASVMPYLYENAIKDYLGPICKDYIDYYNYIGWGTISAVDCNQMEGLAEAVRSVILSNQDSLKNVDTADLQQYGKGSSSFKGYAYDMLQFIGKLCGGMAPDDFTQQLKKTVIYTDYTHDPTSSLYRIDGDNYSGMGMYIPNSFTTPKYLLWNNYFKSSIAWYHASGWAETESIWGN
;
A
#
# COMPACT_ATOMS: atom_id res chain seq x y z
N MET A 1 68.63 -58.70 25.13
CA MET A 1 67.11 -58.58 25.09
C MET A 1 66.74 -57.17 25.42
N LYS A 2 66.50 -56.31 24.40
CA LYS A 2 66.11 -54.93 24.59
C LYS A 2 64.60 -54.84 24.36
N LYS A 3 63.85 -54.39 25.37
CA LYS A 3 62.44 -54.13 25.27
C LYS A 3 62.25 -52.70 24.71
N ILE A 4 61.62 -52.61 23.55
CA ILE A 4 61.17 -51.31 22.95
C ILE A 4 59.81 -51.00 23.49
N LEU A 5 59.68 -49.83 24.15
CA LEU A 5 58.47 -49.32 24.69
C LEU A 5 57.86 -48.35 23.62
N PHE A 6 56.72 -48.73 23.03
CA PHE A 6 55.96 -47.85 22.13
C PHE A 6 55.08 -46.91 22.95
N LEU A 7 55.37 -45.61 22.88
CA LEU A 7 54.50 -44.54 23.45
C LEU A 7 53.47 -44.20 22.38
N PHE A 8 52.18 -44.49 22.64
CA PHE A 8 51.08 -44.00 21.86
C PHE A 8 50.70 -42.58 22.34
N LEU A 9 50.96 -41.55 21.51
CA LEU A 9 50.52 -40.21 21.74
C LEU A 9 49.07 -40.11 21.22
N ALA A 10 48.09 -40.08 22.14
CA ALA A 10 46.69 -39.79 21.80
C ALA A 10 46.52 -38.26 21.64
N ALA A 11 46.42 -37.80 20.39
CA ALA A 11 46.04 -36.43 20.10
C ALA A 11 44.53 -36.28 20.32
N CYS A 12 44.12 -35.68 21.43
CA CYS A 12 42.75 -35.22 21.66
C CYS A 12 42.48 -33.97 20.82
N PHE A 13 41.79 -34.13 19.71
CA PHE A 13 41.20 -33.02 19.01
C PHE A 13 39.99 -32.51 19.82
N PHE A 14 40.18 -31.42 20.52
CA PHE A 14 39.06 -30.65 21.08
C PHE A 14 38.36 -29.92 19.91
N PHE A 15 37.26 -30.49 19.42
CA PHE A 15 36.30 -29.71 18.64
C PHE A 15 35.63 -28.74 19.61
N SER A 16 36.09 -27.50 19.60
CA SER A 16 35.34 -26.37 20.16
C SER A 16 34.11 -26.19 19.31
N CYS A 17 32.97 -26.66 19.76
CA CYS A 17 31.69 -26.32 19.23
C CYS A 17 31.40 -24.90 19.75
N GLU A 18 31.76 -23.87 18.98
CA GLU A 18 31.23 -22.54 19.22
C GLU A 18 29.72 -22.63 19.07
N LYS A 19 29.01 -22.58 20.19
CA LYS A 19 27.59 -22.35 20.18
C LYS A 19 27.39 -20.96 19.57
N GLU A 20 26.94 -20.93 18.33
CA GLU A 20 26.36 -19.70 17.79
C GLU A 20 25.28 -19.25 18.78
N THR A 21 25.58 -18.20 19.51
CA THR A 21 24.59 -17.53 20.36
C THR A 21 23.63 -16.89 19.40
N ILE A 22 22.46 -17.50 19.22
CA ILE A 22 21.35 -16.86 18.50
C ILE A 22 21.02 -15.60 19.30
N VAL A 23 21.51 -14.46 18.84
CA VAL A 23 21.12 -13.17 19.38
C VAL A 23 19.68 -12.96 18.92
N ILE A 24 18.73 -13.20 19.82
CA ILE A 24 17.32 -12.85 19.58
C ILE A 24 17.31 -11.32 19.51
N PRO A 25 16.88 -10.72 18.38
CA PRO A 25 16.81 -9.27 18.29
C PRO A 25 15.91 -8.73 19.42
N GLN A 26 16.37 -7.67 20.08
CA GLN A 26 15.58 -7.04 21.12
C GLN A 26 14.37 -6.36 20.47
N GLN A 27 13.16 -6.70 20.93
CA GLN A 27 11.95 -6.02 20.47
C GLN A 27 11.98 -4.56 20.90
N HIS A 28 11.71 -3.65 19.97
CA HIS A 28 11.61 -2.22 20.22
C HIS A 28 10.17 -1.86 20.59
N ALA A 29 10.02 -0.98 21.58
CA ALA A 29 8.71 -0.45 21.96
C ALA A 29 8.18 0.46 20.85
N GLY A 30 6.85 0.40 20.64
CA GLY A 30 6.16 1.25 19.68
C GLY A 30 6.06 0.64 18.29
N ARG A 31 5.87 1.50 17.29
CA ARG A 31 5.65 1.10 15.90
C ARG A 31 6.89 1.30 15.05
N THR A 32 7.16 0.32 14.18
CA THR A 32 8.08 0.48 13.04
C THR A 32 7.26 0.71 11.77
N VAL A 33 7.68 1.68 10.97
CA VAL A 33 7.12 1.91 9.63
C VAL A 33 8.01 1.22 8.59
N LEU A 34 7.38 0.43 7.73
CA LEU A 34 7.99 -0.20 6.58
C LEU A 34 7.59 0.55 5.32
N ALA A 35 8.51 0.83 4.43
CA ALA A 35 8.23 1.38 3.09
C ALA A 35 8.73 0.40 2.05
N PHE A 36 7.84 -0.18 1.27
CA PHE A 36 8.16 -1.12 0.22
C PHE A 36 8.00 -0.42 -1.13
N PHE A 37 9.13 -0.12 -1.77
CA PHE A 37 9.17 0.64 -3.02
C PHE A 37 9.59 -0.23 -4.20
N TRP A 38 8.62 -0.51 -5.08
CA TRP A 38 8.90 -1.01 -6.43
C TRP A 38 9.31 0.19 -7.29
N ALA A 39 10.60 0.47 -7.35
CA ALA A 39 11.13 1.66 -8.00
C ALA A 39 11.81 1.38 -9.35
N ASP A 40 11.84 0.12 -9.81
CA ASP A 40 12.32 -0.22 -11.17
C ASP A 40 11.27 0.11 -12.23
N ASN A 41 10.91 1.40 -12.29
CA ASN A 41 9.92 1.94 -13.23
C ASN A 41 10.06 3.45 -13.40
N SER A 42 9.12 4.09 -14.11
CA SER A 42 9.16 5.53 -14.40
C SER A 42 9.00 6.45 -13.18
N LEU A 43 8.63 5.92 -12.00
CA LEU A 43 8.54 6.68 -10.75
C LEU A 43 9.83 6.64 -9.91
N ASN A 44 10.90 6.02 -10.40
CA ASN A 44 12.17 5.88 -9.68
C ASN A 44 12.61 7.19 -8.98
N SER A 45 12.69 8.30 -9.73
CA SER A 45 13.09 9.59 -9.17
C SER A 45 12.12 10.12 -8.11
N SER A 46 10.82 9.95 -8.31
CA SER A 46 9.79 10.40 -7.37
C SER A 46 9.85 9.62 -6.06
N LEU A 47 9.99 8.30 -6.13
CA LEU A 47 10.12 7.43 -4.94
C LEU A 47 11.42 7.71 -4.17
N ARG A 48 12.52 8.04 -4.88
CA ARG A 48 13.75 8.55 -4.24
C ARG A 48 13.47 9.84 -3.47
N ASP A 49 12.79 10.80 -4.08
CA ASP A 49 12.43 12.07 -3.43
C ASP A 49 11.49 11.83 -2.22
N ASN A 50 10.64 10.81 -2.28
CA ASN A 50 9.83 10.38 -1.13
C ASN A 50 10.69 9.89 0.04
N ILE A 51 11.74 9.10 -0.19
CA ILE A 51 12.68 8.71 0.88
C ILE A 51 13.30 9.95 1.53
N GLN A 52 13.71 10.95 0.73
CA GLN A 52 14.26 12.20 1.25
C GLN A 52 13.26 12.93 2.16
N THR A 53 12.00 13.05 1.74
CA THR A 53 10.96 13.70 2.55
C THR A 53 10.57 12.87 3.78
N MET A 54 10.60 11.53 3.70
CA MET A 54 10.46 10.65 4.87
C MET A 54 11.54 10.90 5.92
N MET A 55 12.80 11.07 5.50
CA MET A 55 13.88 11.40 6.43
C MET A 55 13.69 12.78 7.07
N GLN A 56 13.19 13.77 6.33
CA GLN A 56 12.83 15.08 6.91
C GLN A 56 11.76 14.93 8.00
N GLY A 57 10.75 14.09 7.78
CA GLY A 57 9.73 13.78 8.76
C GLY A 57 10.31 13.06 9.99
N LEU A 58 11.23 12.11 9.82
CA LEU A 58 11.95 11.46 10.93
C LEU A 58 12.77 12.45 11.75
N GLN A 59 13.44 13.41 11.09
CA GLN A 59 14.19 14.45 11.80
C GLN A 59 13.32 15.37 12.66
N ALA A 60 12.05 15.52 12.30
CA ALA A 60 11.08 16.33 13.04
C ALA A 60 10.51 15.61 14.29
N MET A 61 10.73 14.31 14.42
CA MET A 61 10.24 13.53 15.56
C MET A 61 10.96 13.88 16.85
N LYS A 62 10.22 13.79 17.97
CA LYS A 62 10.75 14.04 19.32
C LYS A 62 11.19 12.76 20.01
N ASP A 63 10.69 11.62 19.56
CA ASP A 63 11.00 10.31 20.10
C ASP A 63 11.78 9.46 19.09
N SER A 64 12.41 8.40 19.58
CA SER A 64 13.08 7.44 18.71
C SER A 64 12.06 6.69 17.86
N ALA A 65 12.35 6.58 16.57
CA ALA A 65 11.52 5.86 15.61
C ALA A 65 12.36 5.21 14.53
N ALA A 66 11.85 4.13 13.95
CA ALA A 66 12.52 3.38 12.89
C ALA A 66 11.67 3.32 11.63
N LEU A 67 12.31 3.64 10.50
CA LEU A 67 11.82 3.44 9.15
C LEU A 67 12.72 2.41 8.46
N LEU A 68 12.15 1.35 7.93
CA LEU A 68 12.85 0.45 7.03
C LEU A 68 12.31 0.64 5.62
N VAL A 69 13.20 0.88 4.67
CA VAL A 69 12.87 1.03 3.26
C VAL A 69 13.42 -0.16 2.50
N TYR A 70 12.55 -0.89 1.82
CA TYR A 70 12.96 -1.76 0.72
C TYR A 70 12.97 -0.94 -0.55
N TRP A 71 14.11 -0.91 -1.21
CA TRP A 71 14.32 -0.24 -2.46
C TRP A 71 14.70 -1.25 -3.54
N ASP A 72 13.88 -1.31 -4.58
CA ASP A 72 14.19 -2.03 -5.80
C ASP A 72 14.11 -1.05 -6.97
N GLY A 73 15.26 -0.49 -7.32
CA GLY A 73 15.37 0.56 -8.33
C GLY A 73 15.75 0.02 -9.70
N GLU A 74 15.77 0.90 -10.69
CA GLU A 74 16.04 0.56 -12.09
C GLU A 74 17.44 -0.04 -12.23
N ALA A 75 17.51 -1.27 -12.78
CA ALA A 75 18.77 -2.01 -12.96
C ALA A 75 19.76 -1.31 -13.92
N SER A 76 19.29 -0.38 -14.74
CA SER A 76 20.12 0.47 -15.59
C SER A 76 20.73 1.68 -14.84
N ASP A 77 20.23 1.99 -13.65
CA ASP A 77 20.86 3.01 -12.80
C ASP A 77 22.18 2.45 -12.27
N ILE A 78 23.28 2.85 -12.89
CA ILE A 78 24.65 2.48 -12.49
C ILE A 78 24.89 2.78 -11.02
N SER A 79 24.10 3.68 -10.47
CA SER A 79 24.21 4.12 -9.09
C SER A 79 23.65 3.14 -8.07
N TRP A 80 22.67 2.27 -8.45
CA TRP A 80 22.11 1.30 -7.50
C TRP A 80 21.66 -0.01 -8.15
N PRO A 81 22.56 -0.98 -8.32
CA PRO A 81 22.26 -2.20 -9.07
C PRO A 81 21.56 -3.30 -8.27
N GLU A 82 21.44 -3.21 -6.95
CA GLU A 82 20.98 -4.33 -6.11
C GLU A 82 19.81 -3.91 -5.22
N PRO A 83 18.68 -4.67 -5.23
CA PRO A 83 17.60 -4.48 -4.29
C PRO A 83 18.09 -4.60 -2.84
N CYS A 84 17.62 -3.74 -1.94
CA CYS A 84 18.11 -3.74 -0.56
C CYS A 84 17.09 -3.24 0.46
N ILE A 85 17.30 -3.65 1.72
CA ILE A 85 16.66 -3.06 2.90
C ILE A 85 17.61 -2.07 3.54
N VAL A 86 17.14 -0.83 3.72
CA VAL A 86 17.86 0.25 4.40
C VAL A 86 17.08 0.69 5.64
N GLU A 87 17.78 0.82 6.75
CA GLU A 87 17.22 1.25 8.03
C GLU A 87 17.60 2.69 8.34
N TYR A 88 16.62 3.45 8.75
CA TYR A 88 16.76 4.82 9.26
C TYR A 88 16.16 4.89 10.65
N VAL A 89 16.97 5.18 11.67
CA VAL A 89 16.54 5.30 13.06
C VAL A 89 16.84 6.70 13.57
N THR A 90 15.79 7.45 13.94
CA THR A 90 15.98 8.74 14.59
C THR A 90 16.16 8.58 16.11
N ASN A 91 16.94 9.47 16.70
CA ASN A 91 17.15 9.57 18.13
C ASN A 91 16.23 10.61 18.81
N GLY A 92 15.28 11.18 18.07
CA GLY A 92 14.40 12.24 18.53
C GLY A 92 15.06 13.63 18.69
N GLN A 93 16.31 13.78 18.22
CA GLN A 93 17.09 15.03 18.27
C GLN A 93 17.47 15.54 16.89
N GLY A 94 16.76 15.07 15.85
CA GLY A 94 17.00 15.43 14.45
C GLY A 94 18.15 14.66 13.79
N GLY A 95 18.85 13.78 14.49
CA GLY A 95 19.83 12.87 13.92
C GLY A 95 19.17 11.60 13.37
N ILE A 96 19.82 10.96 12.40
CA ILE A 96 19.44 9.65 11.88
C ILE A 96 20.66 8.74 11.95
N ASN A 97 20.51 7.58 12.54
CA ASN A 97 21.58 6.63 12.82
C ASN A 97 22.73 7.32 13.59
N SER A 98 23.96 7.26 13.08
CA SER A 98 25.13 7.93 13.68
C SER A 98 25.36 9.37 13.21
N LEU A 99 24.52 9.87 12.26
CA LEU A 99 24.70 11.19 11.66
C LEU A 99 23.92 12.26 12.43
N SER A 100 24.56 13.41 12.61
CA SER A 100 23.91 14.58 13.20
C SER A 100 22.94 15.23 12.22
N LYS A 101 21.95 15.98 12.77
CA LYS A 101 21.04 16.78 11.95
C LYS A 101 21.78 17.66 10.93
N GLY A 102 22.81 18.40 11.36
CA GLY A 102 23.55 19.29 10.48
C GLY A 102 24.27 18.57 9.33
N THR A 103 24.75 17.34 9.56
CA THR A 103 25.36 16.51 8.52
C THR A 103 24.30 16.09 7.50
N ILE A 104 23.14 15.62 7.95
CA ILE A 104 22.05 15.20 7.10
C ILE A 104 21.50 16.38 6.28
N ASP A 105 21.27 17.52 6.92
CA ASP A 105 20.79 18.74 6.26
C ASP A 105 21.77 19.19 5.15
N ALA A 106 23.08 19.08 5.38
CA ALA A 106 24.07 19.40 4.37
C ALA A 106 24.05 18.42 3.19
N MET A 107 23.87 17.12 3.45
CA MET A 107 23.73 16.10 2.40
C MET A 107 22.45 16.30 1.58
N MET A 108 21.34 16.65 2.23
CA MET A 108 20.04 16.84 1.58
C MET A 108 19.85 18.21 0.93
N ALA A 109 20.73 19.19 1.21
CA ALA A 109 20.68 20.53 0.59
C ALA A 109 21.10 20.50 -0.89
N ASP A 110 21.77 19.46 -1.34
CA ASP A 110 22.09 19.26 -2.75
C ASP A 110 20.84 18.82 -3.50
N LYS A 111 20.43 19.60 -4.51
CA LYS A 111 19.30 19.27 -5.38
C LYS A 111 19.51 18.00 -6.22
N ASN A 112 20.73 17.51 -6.27
CA ASN A 112 21.13 16.29 -6.97
C ASN A 112 21.38 15.13 -6.01
N THR A 113 20.82 15.18 -4.77
CA THR A 113 20.91 14.08 -3.81
C THR A 113 20.55 12.76 -4.50
N SER A 114 21.54 11.90 -4.61
CA SER A 114 21.38 10.61 -5.28
C SER A 114 20.77 9.59 -4.32
N ILE A 115 20.27 8.48 -4.87
CA ILE A 115 19.84 7.36 -4.03
C ILE A 115 21.02 6.82 -3.18
N TYR A 116 22.25 6.93 -3.64
CA TYR A 116 23.45 6.59 -2.85
C TYR A 116 23.59 7.43 -1.59
N ASP A 117 23.38 8.74 -1.71
CA ASP A 117 23.50 9.63 -0.56
C ASP A 117 22.44 9.27 0.48
N LEU A 118 21.21 9.01 0.02
CA LEU A 118 20.11 8.60 0.89
C LEU A 118 20.41 7.28 1.60
N ILE A 119 20.90 6.30 0.87
CA ILE A 119 21.28 5.01 1.44
C ILE A 119 22.53 5.12 2.31
N GLY A 120 23.46 6.02 1.97
CA GLY A 120 24.64 6.32 2.79
C GLY A 120 24.29 6.93 4.16
N ILE A 121 23.13 7.59 4.31
CA ILE A 121 22.60 8.04 5.60
C ILE A 121 22.05 6.84 6.40
N GLY A 122 21.50 5.85 5.73
CA GLY A 122 20.91 4.65 6.32
C GLY A 122 21.94 3.56 6.66
N ASN A 123 21.45 2.51 7.31
CA ASN A 123 22.18 1.26 7.51
C ASN A 123 21.60 0.20 6.56
N ILE A 124 22.40 -0.32 5.62
CA ILE A 124 21.97 -1.43 4.80
C ILE A 124 21.87 -2.68 5.70
N ARG A 125 20.65 -3.19 5.84
CA ARG A 125 20.38 -4.38 6.65
C ARG A 125 20.50 -5.66 5.84
N LYS A 126 20.10 -5.63 4.57
CA LYS A 126 20.17 -6.78 3.66
C LYS A 126 20.22 -6.31 2.21
N LYS A 127 20.96 -7.02 1.37
CA LYS A 127 20.97 -6.90 -0.08
C LYS A 127 20.44 -8.19 -0.70
N TYR A 128 19.81 -8.07 -1.86
CA TYR A 128 19.28 -9.18 -2.63
C TYR A 128 19.92 -9.20 -4.01
N PRO A 129 19.98 -10.38 -4.65
CA PRO A 129 20.28 -10.44 -6.08
C PRO A 129 19.14 -9.78 -6.86
N PRO A 130 19.35 -9.40 -8.13
CA PRO A 130 18.27 -8.98 -9.00
C PRO A 130 17.12 -9.98 -8.94
N GLN A 131 15.90 -9.49 -8.69
CA GLN A 131 14.71 -10.32 -8.46
C GLN A 131 13.46 -9.60 -8.92
N THR A 132 12.39 -10.33 -9.21
CA THR A 132 11.08 -9.76 -9.50
C THR A 132 10.35 -9.49 -8.19
N SER A 133 10.40 -8.25 -7.72
CA SER A 133 9.90 -7.85 -6.39
C SER A 133 8.39 -7.85 -6.28
N THR A 134 7.66 -8.03 -7.37
CA THR A 134 6.21 -8.21 -7.42
C THR A 134 5.77 -9.66 -7.22
N GLU A 135 6.70 -10.62 -7.25
CA GLU A 135 6.37 -12.01 -6.95
C GLU A 135 6.00 -12.20 -5.48
N LYS A 136 4.94 -12.97 -5.23
CA LYS A 136 4.41 -13.27 -3.90
C LYS A 136 5.49 -13.76 -2.93
N THR A 137 6.33 -14.70 -3.36
CA THR A 137 7.40 -15.29 -2.52
C THR A 137 8.50 -14.28 -2.19
N VAL A 138 8.80 -13.38 -3.12
CA VAL A 138 9.77 -12.30 -2.92
C VAL A 138 9.22 -11.26 -1.94
N MET A 139 7.98 -10.79 -2.15
CA MET A 139 7.30 -9.88 -1.21
C MET A 139 7.28 -10.47 0.21
N GLN A 140 6.89 -11.75 0.34
CA GLN A 140 6.83 -12.42 1.65
C GLN A 140 8.20 -12.48 2.32
N THR A 141 9.25 -12.82 1.57
CA THR A 141 10.62 -12.88 2.08
C THR A 141 11.10 -11.51 2.51
N VAL A 142 10.95 -10.49 1.65
CA VAL A 142 11.46 -9.15 1.93
C VAL A 142 10.75 -8.50 3.11
N ILE A 143 9.41 -8.55 3.16
CA ILE A 143 8.65 -7.95 4.28
C ILE A 143 8.98 -8.69 5.59
N GLY A 144 9.10 -10.03 5.56
CA GLY A 144 9.55 -10.82 6.71
C GLY A 144 10.96 -10.43 7.18
N ASP A 145 11.89 -10.21 6.26
CA ASP A 145 13.24 -9.75 6.54
C ASP A 145 13.26 -8.32 7.14
N MET A 146 12.41 -7.41 6.62
CA MET A 146 12.26 -6.06 7.18
C MET A 146 11.80 -6.12 8.65
N MET A 147 10.76 -6.89 8.94
CA MET A 147 10.25 -7.06 10.30
C MET A 147 11.30 -7.72 11.22
N SER A 148 12.06 -8.70 10.71
CA SER A 148 13.12 -9.39 11.44
C SER A 148 14.33 -8.49 11.69
N ALA A 149 14.64 -7.57 10.78
CA ALA A 149 15.74 -6.63 10.92
C ALA A 149 15.48 -5.60 12.05
N TYR A 150 14.23 -5.25 12.30
CA TYR A 150 13.84 -4.33 13.37
C TYR A 150 12.55 -4.79 14.06
N PRO A 151 12.62 -5.76 15.00
CA PRO A 151 11.45 -6.26 15.71
C PRO A 151 10.79 -5.17 16.56
N SER A 152 9.46 -5.04 16.46
CA SER A 152 8.67 -4.01 17.15
C SER A 152 7.34 -4.57 17.66
N GLU A 153 6.67 -3.84 18.53
CA GLU A 153 5.35 -4.22 19.05
C GLU A 153 4.28 -4.19 17.96
N SER A 154 4.40 -3.24 17.02
CA SER A 154 3.48 -3.12 15.89
C SER A 154 4.19 -2.59 14.63
N TYR A 155 3.52 -2.73 13.49
CA TYR A 155 4.04 -2.29 12.20
C TYR A 155 2.98 -1.55 11.41
N GLY A 156 3.40 -0.48 10.72
CA GLY A 156 2.69 0.10 9.60
C GLY A 156 3.46 -0.15 8.30
N ILE A 157 2.78 -0.21 7.16
CA ILE A 157 3.46 -0.41 5.87
C ILE A 157 2.95 0.56 4.83
N ILE A 158 3.89 1.11 4.06
CA ILE A 158 3.68 2.01 2.93
C ILE A 158 4.09 1.26 1.67
N PHE A 159 3.24 1.27 0.65
CA PHE A 159 3.54 0.76 -0.68
C PHE A 159 3.63 1.91 -1.67
N GLY A 160 4.78 2.06 -2.32
CA GLY A 160 5.01 3.10 -3.32
C GLY A 160 5.33 2.50 -4.69
N SER A 161 4.52 2.80 -5.69
CA SER A 161 4.71 2.46 -7.10
C SER A 161 3.52 2.94 -7.96
N HIS A 162 3.48 2.48 -9.23
CA HIS A 162 2.24 2.53 -10.00
C HIS A 162 1.15 1.65 -9.38
N GLY A 163 -0.12 2.05 -9.53
CA GLY A 163 -1.28 1.30 -9.07
C GLY A 163 -2.46 1.41 -10.03
N SER A 164 -3.34 0.41 -10.02
CA SER A 164 -4.58 0.37 -10.81
C SER A 164 -5.71 -0.35 -10.05
N GLY A 165 -5.69 -0.26 -8.73
CA GLY A 165 -6.64 -0.98 -7.88
C GLY A 165 -6.46 -2.49 -7.99
N TRP A 166 -7.57 -3.20 -8.09
CA TRP A 166 -7.60 -4.65 -8.23
C TRP A 166 -7.56 -5.13 -9.70
N LEU A 167 -7.56 -4.21 -10.67
CA LEU A 167 -7.79 -4.55 -12.07
C LEU A 167 -6.65 -5.36 -12.70
N PRO A 168 -6.98 -6.45 -13.43
CA PRO A 168 -6.05 -7.04 -14.37
C PRO A 168 -5.97 -6.17 -15.63
N THR A 169 -4.82 -6.08 -16.29
CA THR A 169 -4.68 -5.38 -17.58
C THR A 169 -4.83 -6.32 -18.76
N ILE A 170 -5.19 -5.77 -19.93
CA ILE A 170 -5.34 -6.53 -21.17
C ILE A 170 -4.00 -7.12 -21.65
N THR A 171 -2.88 -6.50 -21.30
CA THR A 171 -1.51 -6.92 -21.69
C THR A 171 -0.76 -7.66 -20.60
N GLY A 172 -1.36 -7.87 -19.45
CA GLY A 172 -0.80 -8.49 -18.25
C GLY A 172 -1.62 -8.08 -17.04
N THR A 173 -1.43 -8.74 -15.92
CA THR A 173 -2.08 -8.36 -14.67
C THR A 173 -1.40 -7.12 -14.09
N ARG A 174 -2.16 -6.07 -13.81
CA ARG A 174 -1.67 -4.90 -13.07
C ARG A 174 -2.65 -4.60 -11.95
N SER A 175 -2.21 -4.74 -10.71
CA SER A 175 -2.93 -4.24 -9.54
C SER A 175 -2.09 -3.20 -8.83
N ILE A 176 -0.93 -3.59 -8.30
CA ILE A 176 0.00 -2.68 -7.62
C ILE A 176 1.44 -3.09 -7.91
N GLY A 177 2.33 -2.11 -7.88
CA GLY A 177 3.74 -2.31 -8.19
C GLY A 177 3.98 -2.43 -9.69
N GLN A 178 5.12 -1.97 -10.13
CA GLN A 178 5.66 -2.24 -11.45
C GLN A 178 7.14 -2.48 -11.27
N ASP A 179 7.60 -3.65 -11.73
CA ASP A 179 8.97 -4.11 -11.60
C ASP A 179 9.49 -4.63 -12.94
N GLY A 180 10.77 -4.40 -13.22
CA GLY A 180 11.43 -4.84 -14.46
C GLY A 180 11.58 -3.75 -15.52
N GLY A 181 11.65 -2.48 -15.07
CA GLY A 181 11.92 -1.32 -15.92
C GLY A 181 10.70 -0.74 -16.60
N ARG A 182 10.94 0.30 -17.43
CA ARG A 182 9.90 1.14 -18.04
C ARG A 182 8.87 0.39 -18.88
N TYR A 183 9.19 -0.82 -19.32
CA TYR A 183 8.38 -1.62 -20.25
C TYR A 183 7.90 -2.96 -19.67
N SER A 184 8.24 -3.27 -18.42
CA SER A 184 7.78 -4.50 -17.76
C SER A 184 6.32 -4.40 -17.37
N SER A 185 5.64 -5.55 -17.44
CA SER A 185 4.25 -5.70 -17.02
C SER A 185 4.11 -6.48 -15.70
N ASP A 186 5.23 -6.80 -15.05
CA ASP A 186 5.21 -7.58 -13.82
C ASP A 186 4.68 -6.72 -12.67
N THR A 187 3.61 -7.18 -12.04
CA THR A 187 2.90 -6.46 -10.98
C THR A 187 2.32 -7.45 -9.99
N ALA A 188 2.22 -7.03 -8.72
CA ALA A 188 1.59 -7.81 -7.67
C ALA A 188 0.05 -7.75 -7.78
N LEU A 189 -0.61 -8.86 -7.48
CA LEU A 189 -2.06 -8.94 -7.37
C LEU A 189 -2.51 -8.61 -5.93
N ILE A 190 -3.61 -7.89 -5.79
CA ILE A 190 -4.13 -7.51 -4.47
C ILE A 190 -4.45 -8.72 -3.58
N PRO A 191 -5.10 -9.80 -4.06
CA PRO A 191 -5.30 -10.98 -3.22
C PRO A 191 -3.99 -11.63 -2.73
N GLU A 192 -2.96 -11.65 -3.59
CA GLU A 192 -1.64 -12.17 -3.22
C GLU A 192 -0.93 -11.29 -2.21
N LEU A 193 -0.96 -9.96 -2.40
CA LEU A 193 -0.43 -9.00 -1.45
C LEU A 193 -1.11 -9.15 -0.08
N ALA A 194 -2.43 -9.25 -0.05
CA ALA A 194 -3.19 -9.46 1.17
C ALA A 194 -2.80 -10.76 1.89
N GLU A 195 -2.59 -11.85 1.13
CA GLU A 195 -2.12 -13.13 1.69
C GLU A 195 -0.70 -13.02 2.25
N VAL A 196 0.21 -12.34 1.54
CA VAL A 196 1.57 -12.07 2.04
C VAL A 196 1.52 -11.33 3.38
N LEU A 197 0.76 -10.23 3.45
CA LEU A 197 0.67 -9.41 4.65
C LEU A 197 0.10 -10.20 5.86
N ARG A 198 -0.93 -11.01 5.64
CA ARG A 198 -1.48 -11.90 6.70
C ARG A 198 -0.48 -12.94 7.15
N THR A 199 0.33 -13.46 6.23
CA THR A 199 1.30 -14.51 6.53
C THR A 199 2.48 -13.97 7.35
N VAL A 200 3.02 -12.80 6.98
CA VAL A 200 4.18 -12.21 7.66
C VAL A 200 3.80 -11.53 8.98
N ASN A 201 2.58 -11.01 9.10
CA ASN A 201 2.07 -10.37 10.30
C ASN A 201 0.65 -10.83 10.67
N PRO A 202 0.48 -11.97 11.34
CA PRO A 202 -0.83 -12.48 11.75
C PRO A 202 -1.60 -11.56 12.72
N GLN A 203 -0.93 -10.59 13.36
CA GLN A 203 -1.55 -9.62 14.28
C GLN A 203 -2.12 -8.40 13.55
N LYS A 204 -2.07 -8.38 12.23
CA LYS A 204 -2.38 -7.28 11.32
C LYS A 204 -1.38 -6.12 11.44
N PHE A 205 -1.15 -5.47 10.33
CA PHE A 205 -0.51 -4.16 10.31
C PHE A 205 -1.47 -3.11 10.92
N ASP A 206 -0.93 -2.16 11.64
CA ASP A 206 -1.75 -1.07 12.17
C ASP A 206 -2.34 -0.25 11.02
N PHE A 207 -1.56 -0.05 9.96
CA PHE A 207 -2.06 0.54 8.73
C PHE A 207 -1.32 0.00 7.50
N VAL A 208 -2.03 0.06 6.38
CA VAL A 208 -1.48 -0.01 5.02
C VAL A 208 -1.75 1.33 4.36
N LEU A 209 -0.70 2.03 3.89
CA LEU A 209 -0.81 3.26 3.12
C LEU A 209 -0.36 2.99 1.69
N PHE A 210 -1.22 3.28 0.73
CA PHE A 210 -0.89 3.18 -0.68
C PHE A 210 -0.49 4.55 -1.25
N ASP A 211 0.78 4.72 -1.51
CA ASP A 211 1.31 5.77 -2.38
C ASP A 211 1.31 5.26 -3.82
N ALA A 212 0.10 4.99 -4.30
CA ALA A 212 -0.18 4.36 -5.58
C ALA A 212 -1.60 4.74 -6.05
N CYS A 213 -1.77 4.86 -7.37
CA CYS A 213 -3.03 5.29 -7.98
C CYS A 213 -4.16 4.27 -7.76
N MET A 214 -5.41 4.76 -7.62
CA MET A 214 -6.66 3.99 -7.72
C MET A 214 -6.86 2.88 -6.69
N MET A 215 -6.14 2.92 -5.57
CA MET A 215 -6.26 1.88 -4.54
C MET A 215 -7.49 2.03 -3.64
N GLY A 216 -8.21 3.17 -3.70
CA GLY A 216 -9.31 3.55 -2.83
C GLY A 216 -10.66 2.89 -3.18
N CYS A 217 -10.73 1.60 -3.37
CA CYS A 217 -11.97 0.89 -3.73
C CYS A 217 -12.28 -0.30 -2.81
N ALA A 218 -13.55 -0.66 -2.74
CA ALA A 218 -14.07 -1.71 -1.87
C ALA A 218 -13.37 -3.05 -2.07
N GLU A 219 -13.05 -3.38 -3.30
CA GLU A 219 -12.36 -4.60 -3.69
C GLU A 219 -11.00 -4.70 -3.01
N VAL A 220 -10.21 -3.62 -3.05
CA VAL A 220 -8.89 -3.56 -2.40
C VAL A 220 -9.01 -3.61 -0.89
N TYR A 221 -9.89 -2.80 -0.31
CA TYR A 221 -10.06 -2.74 1.14
C TYR A 221 -10.58 -4.05 1.73
N TYR A 222 -11.47 -4.75 1.01
CA TYR A 222 -12.02 -6.02 1.47
C TYR A 222 -10.95 -7.14 1.48
N GLU A 223 -10.09 -7.21 0.47
CA GLU A 223 -8.97 -8.16 0.48
C GLU A 223 -8.02 -7.92 1.67
N LEU A 224 -7.84 -6.66 2.08
CA LEU A 224 -6.94 -6.27 3.16
C LEU A 224 -7.57 -6.36 4.57
N LYS A 225 -8.86 -6.65 4.71
CA LYS A 225 -9.58 -6.62 6.00
C LYS A 225 -8.96 -7.48 7.11
N ASP A 226 -8.27 -8.55 6.73
CA ASP A 226 -7.61 -9.46 7.66
C ASP A 226 -6.09 -9.24 7.75
N ALA A 227 -5.54 -8.31 6.94
CA ALA A 227 -4.13 -7.98 6.90
C ALA A 227 -3.78 -6.66 7.59
N ALA A 228 -4.71 -5.72 7.63
CA ALA A 228 -4.52 -4.39 8.22
C ALA A 228 -5.70 -3.99 9.09
N ARG A 229 -5.44 -3.08 10.06
CA ARG A 229 -6.50 -2.44 10.84
C ARG A 229 -7.09 -1.26 10.08
N TYR A 230 -6.23 -0.45 9.49
CA TYR A 230 -6.61 0.73 8.70
C TYR A 230 -5.94 0.71 7.33
N CYS A 231 -6.61 1.27 6.34
CA CYS A 231 -6.05 1.46 5.02
C CYS A 231 -6.22 2.93 4.61
N ILE A 232 -5.17 3.53 4.02
CA ILE A 232 -5.17 4.89 3.51
C ILE A 232 -4.87 4.82 2.02
N ALA A 233 -5.79 5.33 1.19
CA ALA A 233 -5.64 5.24 -0.26
C ALA A 233 -6.48 6.30 -0.99
N SER A 234 -6.11 6.58 -2.25
CA SER A 234 -6.86 7.41 -3.18
C SER A 234 -7.67 6.56 -4.14
N VAL A 235 -8.90 6.99 -4.44
CA VAL A 235 -9.73 6.37 -5.48
C VAL A 235 -9.37 6.89 -6.88
N LEU A 236 -8.65 8.01 -6.96
CA LEU A 236 -8.08 8.57 -8.19
C LEU A 236 -6.57 8.33 -8.26
N ASP A 237 -5.97 8.86 -9.32
CA ASP A 237 -4.52 8.91 -9.45
C ASP A 237 -3.91 9.72 -8.30
N ILE A 238 -2.74 9.29 -7.84
CA ILE A 238 -1.87 10.07 -6.95
C ILE A 238 -0.83 10.77 -7.82
N PRO A 239 -0.61 12.09 -7.65
CA PRO A 239 0.47 12.77 -8.35
C PRO A 239 1.84 12.16 -8.01
N ALA A 240 2.77 12.14 -8.96
CA ALA A 240 4.06 11.46 -8.82
C ALA A 240 4.89 11.88 -7.60
N ALA A 241 4.66 13.08 -7.05
CA ALA A 241 5.32 13.52 -5.81
C ALA A 241 4.89 12.74 -4.56
N GLY A 242 3.84 11.92 -4.64
CA GLY A 242 3.39 11.05 -3.55
C GLY A 242 2.83 11.79 -2.33
N PHE A 243 2.94 11.19 -1.16
CA PHE A 243 2.52 11.81 0.09
C PHE A 243 3.50 12.88 0.58
N PRO A 244 3.03 13.95 1.28
CA PRO A 244 3.88 14.94 1.89
C PRO A 244 4.57 14.37 3.15
N TYR A 245 5.47 13.42 2.98
CA TYR A 245 6.05 12.63 4.07
C TYR A 245 6.75 13.48 5.14
N ALA A 246 7.27 14.65 4.80
CA ALA A 246 7.87 15.54 5.78
C ALA A 246 6.90 15.93 6.92
N SER A 247 5.60 16.07 6.63
CA SER A 247 4.56 16.36 7.63
C SER A 247 3.82 15.10 8.10
N VAL A 248 3.65 14.10 7.24
CA VAL A 248 2.84 12.91 7.53
C VAL A 248 3.59 11.90 8.42
N MET A 249 4.91 11.74 8.24
CA MET A 249 5.69 10.73 8.99
C MET A 249 5.49 10.79 10.50
N PRO A 250 5.50 11.94 11.20
CA PRO A 250 5.28 11.94 12.65
C PRO A 250 3.96 11.30 13.07
N TYR A 251 2.88 11.51 12.31
CA TYR A 251 1.57 10.91 12.62
C TYR A 251 1.57 9.39 12.51
N LEU A 252 2.38 8.83 11.58
CA LEU A 252 2.43 7.38 11.37
C LEU A 252 3.02 6.61 12.55
N TYR A 253 3.72 7.28 13.47
CA TYR A 253 4.30 6.67 14.67
C TYR A 253 3.44 6.84 15.93
N GLU A 254 2.37 7.62 15.86
CA GLU A 254 1.49 7.83 17.01
C GLU A 254 0.76 6.53 17.41
N ASN A 255 0.75 6.22 18.72
CA ASN A 255 0.19 4.98 19.24
C ASN A 255 -1.30 4.81 18.87
N ALA A 256 -2.06 5.89 19.01
CA ALA A 256 -3.47 5.95 18.63
C ALA A 256 -3.62 6.36 17.16
N ILE A 257 -3.06 5.60 16.22
CA ILE A 257 -3.04 5.95 14.78
C ILE A 257 -4.43 6.35 14.25
N LYS A 258 -5.50 5.78 14.79
CA LYS A 258 -6.87 6.10 14.38
C LYS A 258 -7.17 7.60 14.48
N ASP A 259 -6.67 8.27 15.52
CA ASP A 259 -6.93 9.69 15.77
C ASP A 259 -6.13 10.59 14.81
N TYR A 260 -5.12 10.04 14.15
CA TYR A 260 -4.26 10.76 13.21
C TYR A 260 -4.57 10.47 11.73
N LEU A 261 -5.50 9.55 11.44
CA LEU A 261 -5.90 9.26 10.06
C LEU A 261 -6.48 10.51 9.36
N GLY A 262 -7.29 11.29 10.06
CA GLY A 262 -7.81 12.57 9.55
C GLY A 262 -6.69 13.58 9.26
N PRO A 263 -5.79 13.90 10.21
CA PRO A 263 -4.61 14.72 9.96
C PRO A 263 -3.75 14.28 8.78
N ILE A 264 -3.47 12.98 8.64
CA ILE A 264 -2.70 12.42 7.50
C ILE A 264 -3.39 12.74 6.17
N CYS A 265 -4.69 12.47 6.10
CA CYS A 265 -5.47 12.71 4.88
C CYS A 265 -5.58 14.21 4.59
N LYS A 266 -5.76 15.03 5.62
CA LYS A 266 -5.84 16.48 5.47
C LYS A 266 -4.54 17.07 4.94
N ASP A 267 -3.39 16.68 5.49
CA ASP A 267 -2.08 17.14 5.01
C ASP A 267 -1.87 16.78 3.53
N TYR A 268 -2.32 15.58 3.11
CA TYR A 268 -2.29 15.19 1.71
C TYR A 268 -3.13 16.11 0.82
N ILE A 269 -4.37 16.40 1.21
CA ILE A 269 -5.26 17.28 0.43
C ILE A 269 -4.74 18.71 0.43
N ASP A 270 -4.32 19.26 1.58
CA ASP A 270 -3.74 20.60 1.66
C ASP A 270 -2.52 20.76 0.76
N TYR A 271 -1.68 19.73 0.68
CA TYR A 271 -0.51 19.72 -0.19
C TYR A 271 -0.87 19.79 -1.68
N TYR A 272 -1.99 19.19 -2.09
CA TYR A 272 -2.42 19.15 -3.49
C TYR A 272 -3.51 20.16 -3.86
N ASN A 273 -4.01 20.96 -2.92
CA ASN A 273 -5.06 21.95 -3.23
C ASN A 273 -4.65 22.97 -4.30
N TYR A 274 -3.35 23.29 -4.41
CA TYR A 274 -2.88 24.26 -5.41
C TYR A 274 -3.00 23.79 -6.86
N ILE A 275 -3.05 22.47 -7.10
CA ILE A 275 -3.29 21.91 -8.43
C ILE A 275 -4.71 21.35 -8.59
N GLY A 276 -5.51 21.28 -7.52
CA GLY A 276 -6.85 20.74 -7.55
C GLY A 276 -6.92 19.28 -8.01
N TRP A 277 -5.93 18.46 -7.61
CA TRP A 277 -5.83 17.06 -8.02
C TRP A 277 -5.50 16.18 -6.82
N GLY A 278 -6.50 15.54 -6.26
CA GLY A 278 -6.33 14.61 -5.15
C GLY A 278 -7.64 14.15 -4.55
N THR A 279 -7.71 12.90 -4.21
CA THR A 279 -8.70 12.30 -3.31
C THR A 279 -7.97 11.43 -2.32
N ILE A 280 -8.51 11.28 -1.13
CA ILE A 280 -7.93 10.42 -0.11
C ILE A 280 -9.01 9.91 0.83
N SER A 281 -8.86 8.68 1.29
CA SER A 281 -9.73 8.10 2.31
C SER A 281 -8.94 7.25 3.28
N ALA A 282 -9.37 7.26 4.53
CA ALA A 282 -8.93 6.37 5.58
C ALA A 282 -10.07 5.43 5.98
N VAL A 283 -9.85 4.14 5.88
CA VAL A 283 -10.85 3.08 6.07
C VAL A 283 -10.48 2.20 7.26
N ASP A 284 -11.47 1.91 8.12
CA ASP A 284 -11.36 0.85 9.14
C ASP A 284 -11.64 -0.50 8.49
N CYS A 285 -10.59 -1.25 8.23
CA CYS A 285 -10.68 -2.55 7.55
C CYS A 285 -11.49 -3.59 8.35
N ASN A 286 -11.60 -3.42 9.68
CA ASN A 286 -12.42 -4.31 10.51
C ASN A 286 -13.93 -4.12 10.27
N GLN A 287 -14.34 -3.03 9.61
CA GLN A 287 -15.73 -2.75 9.27
C GLN A 287 -16.14 -3.25 7.87
N MET A 288 -15.18 -3.75 7.09
CA MET A 288 -15.42 -4.12 5.70
C MET A 288 -16.38 -5.31 5.54
N GLU A 289 -16.40 -6.26 6.48
CA GLU A 289 -17.36 -7.37 6.45
C GLU A 289 -18.79 -6.84 6.62
N GLY A 290 -19.02 -5.98 7.61
CA GLY A 290 -20.33 -5.37 7.82
C GLY A 290 -20.77 -4.47 6.64
N LEU A 291 -19.81 -3.81 5.97
CA LEU A 291 -20.10 -3.04 4.75
C LEU A 291 -20.51 -3.97 3.60
N ALA A 292 -19.82 -5.09 3.43
CA ALA A 292 -20.17 -6.08 2.41
C ALA A 292 -21.57 -6.64 2.62
N GLU A 293 -21.93 -6.96 3.86
CA GLU A 293 -23.29 -7.41 4.23
C GLU A 293 -24.37 -6.34 3.95
N ALA A 294 -24.08 -5.08 4.26
CA ALA A 294 -25.00 -3.98 3.97
C ALA A 294 -25.19 -3.77 2.45
N VAL A 295 -24.11 -3.80 1.66
CA VAL A 295 -24.19 -3.75 0.19
C VAL A 295 -24.94 -4.95 -0.37
N ARG A 296 -24.65 -6.16 0.12
CA ARG A 296 -25.33 -7.39 -0.27
C ARG A 296 -26.85 -7.29 -0.04
N SER A 297 -27.26 -6.82 1.14
CA SER A 297 -28.68 -6.62 1.47
C SER A 297 -29.38 -5.70 0.47
N VAL A 298 -28.74 -4.59 0.12
CA VAL A 298 -29.30 -3.62 -0.86
C VAL A 298 -29.37 -4.25 -2.26
N ILE A 299 -28.30 -4.88 -2.74
CA ILE A 299 -28.25 -5.49 -4.07
C ILE A 299 -29.34 -6.57 -4.21
N LEU A 300 -29.46 -7.47 -3.23
CA LEU A 300 -30.43 -8.56 -3.28
C LEU A 300 -31.89 -8.06 -3.16
N SER A 301 -32.11 -6.97 -2.44
CA SER A 301 -33.45 -6.38 -2.29
C SER A 301 -33.90 -5.55 -3.50
N ASN A 302 -32.98 -5.17 -4.39
CA ASN A 302 -33.24 -4.26 -5.51
C ASN A 302 -32.88 -4.88 -6.88
N GLN A 303 -33.02 -6.18 -7.05
CA GLN A 303 -32.63 -6.90 -8.28
C GLN A 303 -33.32 -6.37 -9.54
N ASP A 304 -34.58 -5.95 -9.46
CA ASP A 304 -35.31 -5.40 -10.60
C ASP A 304 -34.77 -4.03 -11.03
N SER A 305 -34.34 -3.21 -10.06
CA SER A 305 -33.66 -1.93 -10.34
C SER A 305 -32.28 -2.15 -10.94
N LEU A 306 -31.58 -3.19 -10.49
CA LEU A 306 -30.23 -3.52 -10.95
C LEU A 306 -30.18 -3.83 -12.45
N LYS A 307 -31.22 -4.46 -13.02
CA LYS A 307 -31.32 -4.73 -14.48
C LYS A 307 -31.24 -3.47 -15.35
N ASN A 308 -31.71 -2.36 -14.81
CA ASN A 308 -31.93 -1.13 -15.57
C ASN A 308 -31.14 0.04 -15.01
N VAL A 309 -30.16 -0.20 -14.11
CA VAL A 309 -29.40 0.88 -13.52
C VAL A 309 -28.55 1.58 -14.58
N ASP A 310 -28.83 2.86 -14.80
CA ASP A 310 -28.01 3.71 -15.63
C ASP A 310 -26.85 4.31 -14.80
N THR A 311 -25.64 4.01 -15.18
CA THR A 311 -24.43 4.49 -14.48
C THR A 311 -23.88 5.81 -15.04
N ALA A 312 -24.53 6.40 -16.07
CA ALA A 312 -24.01 7.57 -16.76
C ALA A 312 -23.89 8.81 -15.87
N ASP A 313 -24.83 8.98 -14.93
CA ASP A 313 -24.89 10.13 -14.03
C ASP A 313 -24.11 9.90 -12.70
N LEU A 314 -23.53 8.71 -12.51
CA LEU A 314 -22.76 8.43 -11.30
C LEU A 314 -21.38 9.08 -11.37
N GLN A 315 -20.86 9.48 -10.21
CA GLN A 315 -19.45 9.83 -10.07
C GLN A 315 -18.63 8.60 -10.46
N GLN A 316 -17.90 8.73 -11.57
CA GLN A 316 -17.04 7.69 -12.08
C GLN A 316 -15.58 8.10 -11.89
N TYR A 317 -14.79 7.22 -11.33
CA TYR A 317 -13.35 7.38 -11.15
C TYR A 317 -12.59 6.80 -12.35
N GLY A 318 -11.44 7.39 -12.68
CA GLY A 318 -10.62 6.95 -13.81
C GLY A 318 -11.21 7.21 -15.21
N LYS A 319 -12.32 7.97 -15.32
CA LYS A 319 -13.00 8.22 -16.60
C LYS A 319 -12.14 8.93 -17.66
N GLY A 320 -11.08 9.60 -17.23
CA GLY A 320 -10.14 10.31 -18.11
C GLY A 320 -9.26 9.40 -18.95
N SER A 321 -9.14 8.14 -18.59
CA SER A 321 -8.38 7.13 -19.30
C SER A 321 -9.31 6.10 -19.93
N SER A 322 -9.16 5.85 -21.23
CA SER A 322 -9.89 4.77 -21.92
C SER A 322 -9.63 3.40 -21.25
N SER A 323 -8.44 3.21 -20.68
CA SER A 323 -8.05 1.99 -19.97
C SER A 323 -8.84 1.78 -18.68
N PHE A 324 -9.18 2.85 -17.96
CA PHE A 324 -9.84 2.79 -16.64
C PHE A 324 -11.31 3.21 -16.64
N LYS A 325 -11.85 3.65 -17.78
CA LYS A 325 -13.27 3.99 -17.88
C LYS A 325 -14.14 2.80 -17.44
N GLY A 326 -15.01 3.01 -16.44
CA GLY A 326 -15.87 1.97 -15.86
C GLY A 326 -15.20 1.14 -14.77
N TYR A 327 -14.01 1.54 -14.33
CA TYR A 327 -13.27 0.87 -13.26
C TYR A 327 -13.98 0.93 -11.91
N ALA A 328 -14.38 2.14 -11.50
CA ALA A 328 -15.06 2.33 -10.22
C ALA A 328 -16.04 3.50 -10.27
N TYR A 329 -17.10 3.36 -9.53
CA TYR A 329 -18.13 4.35 -9.30
C TYR A 329 -18.22 4.65 -7.81
N ASP A 330 -18.70 5.84 -7.44
CA ASP A 330 -18.93 6.14 -6.04
C ASP A 330 -19.97 5.20 -5.43
N MET A 331 -19.61 4.56 -4.33
CA MET A 331 -20.46 3.54 -3.70
C MET A 331 -21.77 4.13 -3.18
N LEU A 332 -21.74 5.29 -2.52
CA LEU A 332 -22.94 5.91 -1.96
C LEU A 332 -23.92 6.31 -3.05
N GLN A 333 -23.43 6.91 -4.14
CA GLN A 333 -24.26 7.29 -5.29
C GLN A 333 -24.89 6.07 -5.96
N PHE A 334 -24.12 4.99 -6.17
CA PHE A 334 -24.66 3.76 -6.77
C PHE A 334 -25.76 3.16 -5.91
N ILE A 335 -25.53 3.00 -4.63
CA ILE A 335 -26.51 2.43 -3.69
C ILE A 335 -27.76 3.31 -3.62
N GLY A 336 -27.58 4.64 -3.55
CA GLY A 336 -28.71 5.59 -3.59
C GLY A 336 -29.54 5.46 -4.86
N LYS A 337 -28.89 5.38 -6.02
CA LYS A 337 -29.57 5.22 -7.32
C LYS A 337 -30.32 3.89 -7.41
N LEU A 338 -29.72 2.82 -6.92
CA LEU A 338 -30.35 1.50 -6.89
C LEU A 338 -31.62 1.47 -6.02
N CYS A 339 -31.66 2.27 -4.95
CA CYS A 339 -32.79 2.42 -4.03
C CYS A 339 -33.79 3.53 -4.41
N GLY A 340 -33.72 4.06 -5.62
CA GLY A 340 -34.67 5.09 -6.11
C GLY A 340 -34.35 6.52 -5.71
N GLY A 341 -33.10 6.82 -5.35
CA GLY A 341 -32.56 8.17 -5.14
C GLY A 341 -31.88 8.41 -3.79
N MET A 342 -32.14 7.58 -2.78
CA MET A 342 -31.51 7.71 -1.46
C MET A 342 -31.10 6.35 -0.91
N ALA A 343 -29.86 6.28 -0.44
CA ALA A 343 -29.32 5.08 0.20
C ALA A 343 -30.02 4.83 1.56
N PRO A 344 -30.24 3.55 1.95
CA PRO A 344 -30.81 3.21 3.23
C PRO A 344 -29.97 3.68 4.42
N ASP A 345 -30.64 4.00 5.54
CA ASP A 345 -29.95 4.54 6.73
C ASP A 345 -28.95 3.53 7.33
N ASP A 346 -29.30 2.26 7.38
CA ASP A 346 -28.41 1.19 7.89
C ASP A 346 -27.14 1.05 7.06
N PHE A 347 -27.27 1.07 5.72
CA PHE A 347 -26.13 1.11 4.82
C PHE A 347 -25.27 2.37 5.06
N THR A 348 -25.91 3.54 5.12
CA THR A 348 -25.21 4.82 5.30
C THR A 348 -24.47 4.87 6.63
N GLN A 349 -25.06 4.35 7.70
CA GLN A 349 -24.41 4.24 9.00
C GLN A 349 -23.21 3.28 8.96
N GLN A 350 -23.32 2.14 8.27
CA GLN A 350 -22.21 1.21 8.14
C GLN A 350 -21.08 1.80 7.29
N LEU A 351 -21.40 2.48 6.19
CA LEU A 351 -20.41 3.16 5.37
C LEU A 351 -19.62 4.21 6.20
N LYS A 352 -20.31 5.01 7.03
CA LYS A 352 -19.68 5.99 7.94
C LYS A 352 -18.82 5.36 9.03
N LYS A 353 -19.11 4.13 9.46
CA LYS A 353 -18.23 3.39 10.38
C LYS A 353 -16.98 2.89 9.67
N THR A 354 -17.11 2.56 8.39
CA THR A 354 -16.04 1.99 7.57
C THR A 354 -15.11 3.07 7.04
N VAL A 355 -15.64 4.12 6.41
CA VAL A 355 -14.86 5.28 5.93
C VAL A 355 -14.78 6.28 7.07
N ILE A 356 -13.66 6.24 7.82
CA ILE A 356 -13.43 7.09 9.01
C ILE A 356 -13.23 8.54 8.62
N TYR A 357 -12.49 8.76 7.53
CA TYR A 357 -12.19 10.07 7.00
C TYR A 357 -12.10 9.99 5.48
N THR A 358 -12.62 11.01 4.81
CA THR A 358 -12.45 11.19 3.37
C THR A 358 -12.40 12.67 3.03
N ASP A 359 -11.60 13.01 2.02
CA ASP A 359 -11.49 14.38 1.54
C ASP A 359 -11.03 14.39 0.07
N TYR A 360 -11.17 15.54 -0.58
CA TYR A 360 -10.79 15.74 -1.98
C TYR A 360 -10.41 17.20 -2.21
N THR A 361 -9.59 17.45 -3.23
CA THR A 361 -9.21 18.80 -3.62
C THR A 361 -10.37 19.54 -4.31
N HIS A 362 -10.58 20.80 -3.94
CA HIS A 362 -11.57 21.66 -4.55
C HIS A 362 -10.98 22.35 -5.80
N ASP A 363 -11.87 22.81 -6.70
CA ASP A 363 -11.52 23.58 -7.91
C ASP A 363 -10.44 22.92 -8.79
N PRO A 364 -10.67 21.68 -9.26
CA PRO A 364 -9.69 20.97 -10.05
C PRO A 364 -9.36 21.68 -11.36
N THR A 365 -8.08 21.69 -11.71
CA THR A 365 -7.60 22.24 -13.00
C THR A 365 -8.10 21.47 -14.21
N SER A 366 -8.58 20.23 -14.00
CA SER A 366 -9.17 19.37 -15.03
C SER A 366 -10.50 18.79 -14.56
N SER A 367 -11.49 18.79 -15.45
CA SER A 367 -12.79 18.14 -15.21
C SER A 367 -12.70 16.64 -14.94
N LEU A 368 -11.55 16.01 -15.25
CA LEU A 368 -11.32 14.59 -15.01
C LEU A 368 -11.17 14.24 -13.53
N TYR A 369 -10.74 15.22 -12.73
CA TYR A 369 -10.54 15.09 -11.29
C TYR A 369 -11.65 15.74 -10.47
N ARG A 370 -12.72 16.20 -11.15
CA ARG A 370 -13.84 16.85 -10.46
C ARG A 370 -14.64 15.83 -9.67
N ILE A 371 -14.82 16.11 -8.40
CA ILE A 371 -15.62 15.33 -7.47
C ILE A 371 -16.98 16.02 -7.27
N ASP A 372 -18.06 15.24 -7.29
CA ASP A 372 -19.38 15.65 -6.81
C ASP A 372 -19.39 15.51 -5.29
N GLY A 373 -19.08 16.62 -4.61
CA GLY A 373 -18.87 16.64 -3.17
C GLY A 373 -20.09 16.28 -2.32
N ASP A 374 -21.30 16.54 -2.82
CA ASP A 374 -22.53 16.27 -2.08
C ASP A 374 -22.76 14.74 -1.90
N ASN A 375 -22.21 13.94 -2.80
CA ASN A 375 -22.41 12.50 -2.85
C ASN A 375 -21.09 11.72 -2.78
N TYR A 376 -19.98 12.35 -2.44
CA TYR A 376 -18.68 11.69 -2.37
C TYR A 376 -18.56 10.84 -1.12
N SER A 377 -18.45 9.52 -1.31
CA SER A 377 -18.27 8.56 -0.20
C SER A 377 -16.83 8.28 0.16
N GLY A 378 -15.88 8.66 -0.69
CA GLY A 378 -14.47 8.30 -0.53
C GLY A 378 -14.15 6.85 -0.85
N MET A 379 -15.12 6.08 -1.36
CA MET A 379 -14.94 4.67 -1.70
C MET A 379 -15.48 4.38 -3.09
N GLY A 380 -14.59 3.91 -3.97
CA GLY A 380 -14.97 3.37 -5.26
C GLY A 380 -15.50 1.95 -5.15
N MET A 381 -16.33 1.55 -6.10
CA MET A 381 -16.80 0.18 -6.24
C MET A 381 -16.97 -0.15 -7.72
N TYR A 382 -16.58 -1.35 -8.14
CA TYR A 382 -16.87 -1.86 -9.47
C TYR A 382 -18.34 -2.26 -9.59
N ILE A 383 -18.94 -1.89 -10.70
CA ILE A 383 -20.29 -2.33 -11.09
C ILE A 383 -20.12 -3.28 -12.28
N PRO A 384 -20.29 -4.59 -12.09
CA PRO A 384 -20.18 -5.54 -13.19
C PRO A 384 -21.29 -5.29 -14.22
N ASN A 385 -21.02 -5.61 -15.47
CA ASN A 385 -21.92 -5.29 -16.58
C ASN A 385 -21.86 -6.36 -17.68
N SER A 386 -22.81 -6.33 -18.60
CA SER A 386 -22.91 -7.28 -19.72
C SER A 386 -22.13 -6.86 -20.97
N PHE A 387 -21.23 -5.89 -20.88
CA PHE A 387 -20.42 -5.48 -22.03
C PHE A 387 -19.46 -6.57 -22.47
N THR A 388 -19.44 -6.84 -23.78
CA THR A 388 -18.67 -7.92 -24.39
C THR A 388 -17.32 -7.48 -24.94
N THR A 389 -16.88 -6.23 -24.66
CA THR A 389 -15.54 -5.81 -25.06
C THR A 389 -14.47 -6.59 -24.30
N PRO A 390 -13.30 -6.88 -24.90
CA PRO A 390 -12.25 -7.68 -24.24
C PRO A 390 -11.89 -7.19 -22.84
N LYS A 391 -11.92 -5.88 -22.63
CA LYS A 391 -11.64 -5.23 -21.34
C LYS A 391 -12.65 -5.65 -20.26
N TYR A 392 -13.94 -5.49 -20.53
CA TYR A 392 -14.98 -5.82 -19.53
C TYR A 392 -15.13 -7.32 -19.30
N LEU A 393 -14.92 -8.14 -20.35
CA LEU A 393 -14.89 -9.59 -20.17
C LEU A 393 -13.74 -10.02 -19.25
N LEU A 394 -12.55 -9.44 -19.44
CA LEU A 394 -11.41 -9.70 -18.56
C LEU A 394 -11.70 -9.29 -17.12
N TRP A 395 -12.22 -8.06 -16.90
CA TRP A 395 -12.52 -7.54 -15.58
C TRP A 395 -13.59 -8.36 -14.87
N ASN A 396 -14.72 -8.65 -15.54
CA ASN A 396 -15.78 -9.48 -14.99
C ASN A 396 -15.28 -10.87 -14.60
N ASN A 397 -14.47 -11.51 -15.47
CA ASN A 397 -13.92 -12.83 -15.18
C ASN A 397 -12.99 -12.82 -13.99
N TYR A 398 -12.09 -11.84 -13.90
CA TYR A 398 -11.17 -11.71 -12.78
C TYR A 398 -11.90 -11.34 -11.49
N PHE A 399 -12.88 -10.45 -11.56
CA PHE A 399 -13.75 -10.11 -10.43
C PHE A 399 -14.43 -11.34 -9.82
N LYS A 400 -15.02 -12.18 -10.68
CA LYS A 400 -15.68 -13.43 -10.26
C LYS A 400 -14.72 -14.46 -9.68
N SER A 401 -13.56 -14.64 -10.29
CA SER A 401 -12.65 -15.75 -9.96
C SER A 401 -11.68 -15.44 -8.83
N SER A 402 -11.40 -14.16 -8.57
CA SER A 402 -10.23 -13.78 -7.78
C SER A 402 -10.48 -12.73 -6.71
N ILE A 403 -11.59 -11.98 -6.77
CA ILE A 403 -11.88 -10.89 -5.83
C ILE A 403 -12.98 -11.33 -4.86
N ALA A 404 -12.63 -11.40 -3.57
CA ALA A 404 -13.52 -11.89 -2.53
C ALA A 404 -14.78 -10.99 -2.34
N TRP A 405 -14.65 -9.69 -2.61
CA TRP A 405 -15.78 -8.75 -2.61
C TRP A 405 -16.94 -9.18 -3.50
N TYR A 406 -16.69 -9.86 -4.62
CA TYR A 406 -17.70 -10.39 -5.53
C TYR A 406 -18.74 -11.26 -4.82
N HIS A 407 -18.29 -12.19 -3.97
CA HIS A 407 -19.16 -13.06 -3.19
C HIS A 407 -19.74 -12.34 -1.96
N ALA A 408 -18.94 -11.59 -1.26
CA ALA A 408 -19.32 -10.95 -0.02
C ALA A 408 -20.44 -9.92 -0.19
N SER A 409 -20.41 -9.15 -1.27
CA SER A 409 -21.33 -8.02 -1.53
C SER A 409 -22.57 -8.37 -2.35
N GLY A 410 -22.79 -9.65 -2.68
CA GLY A 410 -24.02 -10.11 -3.36
C GLY A 410 -23.97 -10.10 -4.89
N TRP A 411 -22.86 -9.76 -5.51
CA TRP A 411 -22.73 -9.77 -6.96
C TRP A 411 -22.82 -11.18 -7.55
N ALA A 412 -22.37 -12.20 -6.84
CA ALA A 412 -22.43 -13.60 -7.28
C ALA A 412 -23.89 -14.08 -7.44
N GLU A 413 -24.77 -13.69 -6.53
CA GLU A 413 -26.18 -14.08 -6.54
C GLU A 413 -27.00 -13.36 -7.60
N THR A 414 -26.49 -12.26 -8.13
CA THR A 414 -27.17 -11.45 -9.14
C THR A 414 -26.54 -11.58 -10.54
N GLU A 415 -25.64 -12.53 -10.74
CA GLU A 415 -24.95 -12.74 -12.02
C GLU A 415 -25.91 -12.96 -13.20
N SER A 416 -27.03 -13.66 -12.99
CA SER A 416 -28.06 -13.85 -14.02
C SER A 416 -28.72 -12.55 -14.48
N ILE A 417 -28.52 -11.46 -13.75
CA ILE A 417 -29.10 -10.13 -14.05
C ILE A 417 -28.14 -9.30 -14.90
N TRP A 418 -26.86 -9.25 -14.54
CA TRP A 418 -25.87 -8.39 -15.16
C TRP A 418 -24.89 -9.12 -16.07
N GLY A 419 -24.81 -10.43 -15.99
CA GLY A 419 -23.88 -11.29 -16.73
C GLY A 419 -24.38 -11.80 -18.08
N ASN A 420 -25.61 -11.47 -18.47
CA ASN A 420 -26.26 -11.92 -19.73
C ASN A 420 -26.22 -10.86 -20.80
#